data_f44be89ca12718aad9e3613f883d8f09
#
_entry.id   f44be89ca12718aad9e3613f883d8f09
#
_cell.length_a   1.000
_cell.length_b   1.000
_cell.length_c   1.000
_cell.angle_alpha   90.00
_cell.angle_beta   90.00
_cell.angle_gamma   90.00
#
_symmetry.space_group_name_H-M   'P 1'
#
loop_
_entity.id
_entity.type
_entity.pdbx_description
1 polymer ?
#
loop_
_entity_poly.entity_id
_entity_poly.type
_entity_poly.pdbx_seq_one_letter_code
_entity_poly.pdbx_strand_id
1 'polypeptide(L)'
;MNIFKILKKSLILILIISVLAVLIMPLNTSFAAARKYTQTLKSGISNFPKEYQSALKKIKDEHPDWNFEAYYTGLPWSTVLLNETSSHGRNRVIKTADASWRCSCGNVASGYACASEGIIGYYLDARNFLNEINIFQFLEISYNSKIHNLSGVKSAVKGTFLDDTITYRKNGKSYTKSYAEIILEAAEESNMSPYSIVTKIIQEVGTNGSASVKGTYSGYKGYYNFYNLGAYDTGNAIVNALKYAKDKGWDNQYDAIIDGAKQISNSYTNAGQNTAYFYKWDVVGTKILKSGSSQTVSSSDMFWHQYMTNVQDPTSQSKTLYNTYAKNGILDKSLNFIIPIYEDMPSSVDMPSGFSDDTEDLYYVNCTDGLRVRNKASTSGSILTTLYKNTKVQMITKKYTTANGIVWDKIKLSNGVTGYTADKYLTACKTNTDSDTVIGTAKTTENLKLRKSASTSGVLLTTIPKNTQIDILQKDVSNSNGYNWYKVKYGSYKGYVASQYLNVNNSNNNNNNNDNKSDEIKLNDEYAKVDGSTLIVKPTSTIKNIANSASGTLKTGEKVKVGSKSYTVAMLGDANGDGKVNSADLLKVVNHLNGNSTLTSTYKASADINEDGKINSADLLKIVNHLNGSRNISL
;
A
#
# COMPACT_ATOMS: atom_id res chain seq x y z
N MET A 1 -38.24 -54.69 34.50
CA MET A 1 -38.44 -53.22 34.29
C MET A 1 -37.39 -52.32 34.96
N ASN A 2 -36.39 -52.81 35.64
CA ASN A 2 -35.39 -51.99 36.37
C ASN A 2 -34.03 -51.79 35.67
N ILE A 3 -33.64 -52.70 34.80
CA ILE A 3 -32.30 -52.66 34.12
C ILE A 3 -32.26 -51.52 33.07
N PHE A 4 -33.35 -51.31 32.32
CA PHE A 4 -33.40 -50.23 31.32
C PHE A 4 -33.41 -48.82 31.93
N LYS A 5 -33.94 -48.63 33.14
CA LYS A 5 -33.88 -47.33 33.87
C LYS A 5 -32.49 -47.04 34.41
N ILE A 6 -31.73 -48.06 34.81
CA ILE A 6 -30.36 -47.92 35.32
C ILE A 6 -29.42 -47.60 34.15
N LEU A 7 -29.52 -48.30 33.00
CA LEU A 7 -28.75 -48.04 31.79
C LEU A 7 -29.01 -46.61 31.23
N LYS A 8 -30.26 -46.15 31.25
CA LYS A 8 -30.60 -44.80 30.81
C LYS A 8 -30.01 -43.69 31.72
N LYS A 9 -30.01 -43.91 33.04
CA LYS A 9 -29.35 -43.00 33.99
C LYS A 9 -27.84 -42.99 33.87
N SER A 10 -27.22 -44.14 33.68
CA SER A 10 -25.77 -44.22 33.45
C SER A 10 -25.34 -43.56 32.12
N LEU A 11 -26.13 -43.70 31.06
CA LEU A 11 -25.84 -43.06 29.78
C LEU A 11 -25.96 -41.53 29.84
N ILE A 12 -26.97 -41.02 30.58
CA ILE A 12 -27.13 -39.57 30.82
C ILE A 12 -26.01 -39.04 31.70
N LEU A 13 -25.55 -39.77 32.71
CA LEU A 13 -24.44 -39.37 33.58
C LEU A 13 -23.11 -39.35 32.81
N ILE A 14 -22.87 -40.31 31.89
CA ILE A 14 -21.69 -40.31 31.02
C ILE A 14 -21.74 -39.17 30.04
N LEU A 15 -22.90 -38.82 29.47
CA LEU A 15 -23.07 -37.68 28.59
C LEU A 15 -22.84 -36.34 29.32
N ILE A 16 -23.31 -36.23 30.57
CA ILE A 16 -23.08 -35.03 31.39
C ILE A 16 -21.60 -34.90 31.78
N ILE A 17 -20.93 -36.00 32.12
CA ILE A 17 -19.49 -35.99 32.44
C ILE A 17 -18.66 -35.66 31.20
N SER A 18 -19.03 -36.15 30.01
CA SER A 18 -18.33 -35.81 28.77
C SER A 18 -18.52 -34.34 28.36
N VAL A 19 -19.71 -33.76 28.58
CA VAL A 19 -19.98 -32.34 28.35
C VAL A 19 -19.27 -31.45 29.39
N LEU A 20 -19.22 -31.87 30.67
CA LEU A 20 -18.44 -31.17 31.67
C LEU A 20 -16.91 -31.29 31.42
N ALA A 21 -16.43 -32.43 30.95
CA ALA A 21 -15.01 -32.59 30.60
C ALA A 21 -14.59 -31.70 29.41
N VAL A 22 -15.48 -31.44 28.47
CA VAL A 22 -15.26 -30.48 27.37
C VAL A 22 -15.31 -29.03 27.87
N LEU A 23 -16.10 -28.75 28.93
CA LEU A 23 -16.18 -27.41 29.55
C LEU A 23 -15.04 -27.11 30.55
N ILE A 24 -14.30 -28.15 31.01
CA ILE A 24 -13.17 -28.02 31.96
C ILE A 24 -11.83 -28.22 31.24
N MET A 25 -11.80 -28.53 29.93
CA MET A 25 -10.55 -28.39 29.20
C MET A 25 -10.13 -26.92 29.32
N PRO A 26 -8.96 -26.62 29.94
CA PRO A 26 -8.44 -25.28 29.83
C PRO A 26 -8.42 -24.98 28.33
N LEU A 27 -9.12 -23.96 27.89
CA LEU A 27 -8.82 -23.30 26.64
C LEU A 27 -7.36 -22.86 26.77
N ASN A 28 -6.44 -23.75 26.43
CA ASN A 28 -5.11 -23.36 26.04
C ASN A 28 -5.31 -22.55 24.75
N THR A 29 -5.84 -21.35 24.88
CA THR A 29 -5.48 -20.28 24.00
C THR A 29 -3.99 -20.07 24.24
N SER A 30 -3.16 -20.85 23.59
CA SER A 30 -1.82 -20.41 23.28
C SER A 30 -2.05 -19.16 22.41
N PHE A 31 -2.11 -18.00 23.06
CA PHE A 31 -1.88 -16.75 22.36
C PHE A 31 -0.56 -16.98 21.64
N ALA A 32 -0.60 -17.07 20.31
CA ALA A 32 0.61 -17.14 19.53
C ALA A 32 1.50 -16.01 20.05
N ALA A 33 2.69 -16.36 20.56
CA ALA A 33 3.58 -15.38 21.15
C ALA A 33 3.75 -14.26 20.12
N ALA A 34 3.53 -13.02 20.56
CA ALA A 34 3.57 -11.87 19.66
C ALA A 34 4.91 -11.88 18.91
N ARG A 35 4.83 -11.85 17.58
CA ARG A 35 6.01 -11.92 16.72
C ARG A 35 6.92 -10.72 17.01
N LYS A 36 8.21 -10.94 17.12
CA LYS A 36 9.20 -9.88 17.34
C LYS A 36 9.91 -9.53 16.03
N TYR A 37 10.12 -8.24 15.80
CA TYR A 37 10.79 -7.69 14.65
C TYR A 37 11.97 -6.82 15.10
N THR A 38 13.10 -6.90 14.40
CA THR A 38 14.24 -6.03 14.65
C THR A 38 14.20 -4.84 13.71
N GLN A 39 14.09 -3.67 14.28
CA GLN A 39 14.09 -2.40 13.55
C GLN A 39 15.45 -1.74 13.68
N THR A 40 15.98 -1.17 12.57
CA THR A 40 17.26 -0.48 12.53
C THR A 40 17.17 0.81 11.75
N LEU A 41 17.92 1.85 12.20
CA LEU A 41 18.05 3.12 11.52
C LEU A 41 19.48 3.28 11.02
N LYS A 42 19.67 3.53 9.71
CA LYS A 42 20.98 3.69 9.07
C LYS A 42 21.04 4.97 8.26
N SER A 43 22.05 5.82 8.50
CA SER A 43 22.22 7.06 7.79
C SER A 43 22.91 6.89 6.44
N GLY A 44 22.47 7.69 5.45
CA GLY A 44 23.07 7.82 4.13
C GLY A 44 22.43 6.98 3.04
N ILE A 45 22.43 7.51 1.82
CA ILE A 45 21.75 6.94 0.64
C ILE A 45 22.26 5.53 0.29
N SER A 46 23.54 5.24 0.55
CA SER A 46 24.12 3.92 0.29
C SER A 46 23.50 2.78 1.12
N ASN A 47 22.85 3.13 2.22
CA ASN A 47 22.14 2.17 3.08
C ASN A 47 20.70 1.89 2.62
N PHE A 48 20.21 2.53 1.58
CA PHE A 48 18.91 2.22 0.99
C PHE A 48 19.02 1.12 -0.07
N PRO A 49 17.95 0.32 -0.30
CA PRO A 49 17.85 -0.54 -1.47
C PRO A 49 18.00 0.27 -2.77
N LYS A 50 18.49 -0.37 -3.84
CA LYS A 50 18.81 0.31 -5.10
C LYS A 50 17.63 1.08 -5.71
N GLU A 51 16.42 0.60 -5.47
CA GLU A 51 15.15 1.18 -5.97
C GLU A 51 14.87 2.57 -5.39
N TYR A 52 15.42 2.89 -4.21
CA TYR A 52 15.30 4.20 -3.55
C TYR A 52 16.40 5.17 -3.98
N GLN A 53 17.61 4.64 -4.26
CA GLN A 53 18.83 5.46 -4.35
C GLN A 53 18.80 6.49 -5.47
N SER A 54 18.23 6.17 -6.64
CA SER A 54 18.23 7.10 -7.78
C SER A 54 17.42 8.36 -7.48
N ALA A 55 16.21 8.21 -6.89
CA ALA A 55 15.39 9.34 -6.52
C ALA A 55 16.02 10.18 -5.39
N LEU A 56 16.57 9.50 -4.38
CA LEU A 56 17.24 10.19 -3.26
C LEU A 56 18.50 10.94 -3.67
N LYS A 57 19.30 10.40 -4.60
CA LYS A 57 20.46 11.11 -5.16
C LYS A 57 20.04 12.38 -5.88
N LYS A 58 18.99 12.32 -6.71
CA LYS A 58 18.48 13.52 -7.38
C LYS A 58 18.07 14.61 -6.40
N ILE A 59 17.36 14.25 -5.32
CA ILE A 59 16.98 15.22 -4.28
C ILE A 59 18.21 15.73 -3.54
N LYS A 60 19.21 14.88 -3.27
CA LYS A 60 20.48 15.27 -2.62
C LYS A 60 21.28 16.25 -3.47
N ASP A 61 21.27 16.09 -4.79
CA ASP A 61 21.93 16.99 -5.73
C ASP A 61 21.25 18.39 -5.73
N GLU A 62 19.92 18.44 -5.58
CA GLU A 62 19.15 19.69 -5.48
C GLU A 62 19.25 20.33 -4.08
N HIS A 63 19.39 19.52 -3.02
CA HIS A 63 19.45 19.92 -1.61
C HIS A 63 20.62 19.23 -0.89
N PRO A 64 21.87 19.71 -1.05
CA PRO A 64 23.07 19.03 -0.53
C PRO A 64 23.08 18.84 1.00
N ASP A 65 22.38 19.68 1.76
CA ASP A 65 22.33 19.62 3.22
C ASP A 65 21.21 18.70 3.77
N TRP A 66 20.36 18.13 2.90
CA TRP A 66 19.34 17.17 3.33
C TRP A 66 19.95 15.81 3.62
N ASN A 67 19.53 15.19 4.72
CA ASN A 67 20.00 13.89 5.17
C ASN A 67 18.89 12.86 5.05
N PHE A 68 19.25 11.64 4.67
CA PHE A 68 18.30 10.54 4.48
C PHE A 68 18.72 9.38 5.35
N GLU A 69 17.78 8.88 6.15
CA GLU A 69 17.94 7.74 7.03
C GLU A 69 17.03 6.61 6.63
N ALA A 70 17.61 5.45 6.38
CA ALA A 70 16.93 4.23 6.03
C ALA A 70 16.39 3.55 7.31
N TYR A 71 15.07 3.57 7.50
CA TYR A 71 14.41 2.89 8.61
C TYR A 71 13.98 1.49 8.18
N TYR A 72 14.79 0.50 8.48
CA TYR A 72 14.45 -0.89 8.26
C TYR A 72 13.44 -1.33 9.32
N THR A 73 12.22 -1.55 8.91
CA THR A 73 11.13 -1.91 9.83
C THR A 73 11.21 -3.36 10.32
N GLY A 74 11.95 -4.23 9.59
CA GLY A 74 11.97 -5.67 9.80
C GLY A 74 10.62 -6.35 9.53
N LEU A 75 9.65 -5.62 9.01
CA LEU A 75 8.30 -6.09 8.73
C LEU A 75 8.20 -6.56 7.28
N PRO A 76 7.74 -7.80 7.02
CA PRO A 76 7.37 -8.21 5.67
C PRO A 76 6.23 -7.34 5.13
N TRP A 77 6.35 -6.90 3.87
CA TRP A 77 5.35 -6.09 3.18
C TRP A 77 3.93 -6.65 3.31
N SER A 78 3.78 -7.96 3.08
CA SER A 78 2.49 -8.65 3.19
C SER A 78 1.88 -8.57 4.59
N THR A 79 2.72 -8.61 5.63
CA THR A 79 2.27 -8.47 7.03
C THR A 79 1.72 -7.07 7.29
N VAL A 80 2.39 -6.02 6.80
CA VAL A 80 1.93 -4.64 6.95
C VAL A 80 0.62 -4.43 6.20
N LEU A 81 0.56 -4.85 4.94
CA LEU A 81 -0.62 -4.69 4.10
C LEU A 81 -1.84 -5.44 4.69
N LEU A 82 -1.62 -6.67 5.19
CA LEU A 82 -2.67 -7.43 5.88
C LEU A 82 -3.21 -6.69 7.10
N ASN A 83 -2.33 -6.16 7.96
CA ASN A 83 -2.78 -5.44 9.15
C ASN A 83 -3.53 -4.15 8.79
N GLU A 84 -3.06 -3.42 7.80
CA GLU A 84 -3.70 -2.17 7.37
C GLU A 84 -5.05 -2.39 6.66
N THR A 85 -5.27 -3.55 6.07
CA THR A 85 -6.53 -3.92 5.41
C THR A 85 -7.51 -4.71 6.29
N SER A 86 -7.05 -5.26 7.41
CA SER A 86 -7.82 -6.18 8.26
C SER A 86 -9.02 -5.56 8.97
N SER A 87 -9.02 -4.24 9.17
CA SER A 87 -10.06 -3.54 9.93
C SER A 87 -10.85 -2.57 9.06
N HIS A 88 -12.15 -2.85 8.89
CA HIS A 88 -13.06 -1.98 8.15
C HIS A 88 -13.04 -0.54 8.70
N GLY A 89 -12.78 0.43 7.83
CA GLY A 89 -12.77 1.85 8.17
C GLY A 89 -11.53 2.37 8.89
N ARG A 90 -10.51 1.54 9.16
CA ARG A 90 -9.23 2.01 9.68
C ARG A 90 -8.54 2.93 8.67
N ASN A 91 -8.50 2.52 7.41
CA ASN A 91 -7.94 3.28 6.31
C ASN A 91 -9.05 3.76 5.39
N ARG A 92 -9.10 5.07 5.16
CA ARG A 92 -10.20 5.75 4.46
C ARG A 92 -9.69 6.53 3.26
N VAL A 93 -10.59 6.73 2.30
CA VAL A 93 -10.48 7.70 1.21
C VAL A 93 -11.74 8.55 1.17
N ILE A 94 -11.69 9.72 0.54
CA ILE A 94 -12.91 10.52 0.34
C ILE A 94 -13.92 9.73 -0.50
N LYS A 95 -15.21 9.85 -0.20
CA LYS A 95 -16.28 9.11 -0.87
C LYS A 95 -16.33 9.34 -2.39
N THR A 96 -15.85 10.50 -2.84
CA THR A 96 -15.77 10.89 -4.25
C THR A 96 -14.47 10.45 -4.93
N ALA A 97 -13.58 9.72 -4.24
CA ALA A 97 -12.39 9.14 -4.84
C ALA A 97 -12.75 8.14 -5.95
N ASP A 98 -11.77 7.81 -6.78
CA ASP A 98 -11.91 6.79 -7.82
C ASP A 98 -12.49 5.48 -7.25
N ALA A 99 -13.31 4.78 -8.05
CA ALA A 99 -13.94 3.53 -7.61
C ALA A 99 -12.91 2.47 -7.23
N SER A 100 -11.77 2.41 -7.93
CA SER A 100 -10.67 1.49 -7.65
C SER A 100 -9.94 1.76 -6.33
N TRP A 101 -10.12 2.96 -5.75
CA TRP A 101 -9.55 3.33 -4.46
C TRP A 101 -10.41 2.89 -3.28
N ARG A 102 -11.67 2.54 -3.54
CA ARG A 102 -12.64 2.17 -2.52
C ARG A 102 -12.79 0.66 -2.43
N CYS A 103 -12.86 0.12 -1.23
CA CYS A 103 -13.22 -1.27 -1.07
C CYS A 103 -14.71 -1.49 -1.37
N SER A 104 -15.09 -2.72 -1.68
CA SER A 104 -16.50 -3.10 -1.87
C SER A 104 -17.32 -3.13 -0.57
N CYS A 105 -16.69 -2.90 0.57
CA CYS A 105 -17.30 -2.97 1.90
C CYS A 105 -18.18 -1.76 2.26
N GLY A 106 -18.24 -0.73 1.41
CA GLY A 106 -19.16 0.39 1.55
C GLY A 106 -18.59 1.62 2.28
N ASN A 107 -19.49 2.52 2.69
CA ASN A 107 -19.12 3.76 3.38
C ASN A 107 -18.88 3.49 4.87
N VAL A 108 -17.92 4.22 5.46
CA VAL A 108 -17.54 4.07 6.87
C VAL A 108 -17.94 5.27 7.73
N ALA A 109 -18.06 6.46 7.12
CA ALA A 109 -18.49 7.70 7.76
C ALA A 109 -19.02 8.68 6.71
N SER A 110 -19.64 9.78 7.15
CA SER A 110 -20.08 10.85 6.25
C SER A 110 -18.88 11.40 5.47
N GLY A 111 -18.97 11.37 4.13
CA GLY A 111 -17.92 11.88 3.24
C GLY A 111 -16.75 10.91 2.97
N TYR A 112 -16.69 9.74 3.62
CA TYR A 112 -15.59 8.78 3.49
C TYR A 112 -16.07 7.39 3.08
N ALA A 113 -15.19 6.67 2.39
CA ALA A 113 -15.31 5.24 2.10
C ALA A 113 -14.07 4.51 2.63
N CYS A 114 -14.20 3.21 2.87
CA CYS A 114 -13.06 2.36 3.20
C CYS A 114 -12.10 2.29 2.00
N ALA A 115 -10.80 2.42 2.25
CA ALA A 115 -9.77 2.35 1.22
C ALA A 115 -9.60 0.91 0.71
N SER A 116 -9.37 0.74 -0.60
CA SER A 116 -9.02 -0.56 -1.18
C SER A 116 -7.58 -0.95 -0.81
N GLU A 117 -7.27 -2.24 -0.84
CA GLU A 117 -5.92 -2.75 -0.60
C GLU A 117 -4.89 -2.10 -1.54
N GLY A 118 -5.24 -1.95 -2.83
CA GLY A 118 -4.34 -1.35 -3.81
C GLY A 118 -3.97 0.09 -3.47
N ILE A 119 -4.94 0.93 -3.02
CA ILE A 119 -4.63 2.32 -2.66
C ILE A 119 -3.90 2.42 -1.32
N ILE A 120 -4.18 1.52 -0.37
CA ILE A 120 -3.41 1.41 0.88
C ILE A 120 -1.95 1.07 0.55
N GLY A 121 -1.72 0.04 -0.28
CA GLY A 121 -0.38 -0.34 -0.72
C GLY A 121 0.35 0.81 -1.44
N TYR A 122 -0.33 1.54 -2.31
CA TYR A 122 0.27 2.69 -2.99
C TYR A 122 0.78 3.76 -2.02
N TYR A 123 -0.02 4.12 -0.99
CA TYR A 123 0.38 5.13 0.00
C TYR A 123 1.35 4.61 1.07
N LEU A 124 1.41 3.30 1.29
CA LEU A 124 2.42 2.65 2.12
C LEU A 124 3.79 2.62 1.44
N ASP A 125 3.86 2.51 0.11
CA ASP A 125 5.13 2.43 -0.60
C ASP A 125 5.82 3.80 -0.65
N ALA A 126 6.82 3.98 0.20
CA ALA A 126 7.59 5.22 0.28
C ALA A 126 8.22 5.64 -1.06
N ARG A 127 8.54 4.69 -1.96
CA ARG A 127 9.16 4.94 -3.26
C ARG A 127 8.29 5.81 -4.17
N ASN A 128 6.97 5.77 -4.00
CA ASN A 128 6.03 6.59 -4.77
C ASN A 128 6.11 8.09 -4.45
N PHE A 129 6.78 8.45 -3.35
CA PHE A 129 6.79 9.80 -2.79
C PHE A 129 8.19 10.40 -2.66
N LEU A 130 9.21 9.79 -3.25
CA LEU A 130 10.60 10.27 -3.24
C LEU A 130 10.79 11.37 -4.29
N ASN A 131 10.22 12.53 -4.03
CA ASN A 131 10.39 13.76 -4.77
C ASN A 131 10.41 14.94 -3.79
N GLU A 132 10.86 16.10 -4.25
CA GLU A 132 11.15 17.29 -3.42
C GLU A 132 10.01 17.68 -2.46
N ILE A 133 8.75 17.57 -2.89
CA ILE A 133 7.59 17.97 -2.09
C ILE A 133 7.11 16.82 -1.20
N ASN A 134 6.88 15.65 -1.80
CA ASN A 134 6.23 14.55 -1.09
C ASN A 134 7.15 13.86 -0.08
N ILE A 135 8.47 14.04 -0.19
CA ILE A 135 9.44 13.51 0.78
C ILE A 135 9.24 14.10 2.18
N PHE A 136 8.60 15.27 2.28
CA PHE A 136 8.31 15.93 3.56
C PHE A 136 7.38 15.12 4.47
N GLN A 137 6.68 14.10 3.99
CA GLN A 137 5.97 13.17 4.87
C GLN A 137 6.93 12.32 5.73
N PHE A 138 8.20 12.21 5.31
CA PHE A 138 9.27 11.51 6.03
C PHE A 138 10.17 12.46 6.81
N LEU A 139 9.91 13.78 6.78
CA LEU A 139 10.67 14.75 7.55
C LEU A 139 10.57 14.41 9.04
N GLU A 140 11.70 14.35 9.71
CA GLU A 140 11.76 14.28 11.16
C GLU A 140 11.16 15.55 11.78
N ILE A 141 10.09 15.40 12.54
CA ILE A 141 9.30 16.50 13.11
C ILE A 141 9.64 16.81 14.57
N SER A 142 10.82 16.42 15.03
CA SER A 142 11.34 16.80 16.35
C SER A 142 11.77 18.26 16.37
N TYR A 143 11.74 18.90 17.56
CA TYR A 143 12.22 20.26 17.73
C TYR A 143 13.73 20.35 17.52
N ASN A 144 14.17 21.38 16.81
CA ASN A 144 15.57 21.68 16.56
C ASN A 144 15.81 23.19 16.64
N SER A 145 16.42 23.67 17.72
CA SER A 145 16.69 25.10 17.97
C SER A 145 17.60 25.76 16.93
N LYS A 146 18.35 24.98 16.13
CA LYS A 146 19.22 25.54 15.07
C LYS A 146 18.43 26.02 13.85
N ILE A 147 17.21 25.48 13.63
CA ILE A 147 16.37 25.81 12.48
C ILE A 147 15.02 26.39 12.89
N HIS A 148 14.52 26.05 14.08
CA HIS A 148 13.23 26.53 14.57
C HIS A 148 13.43 27.79 15.44
N ASN A 149 12.89 28.91 15.00
CA ASN A 149 13.00 30.19 15.68
C ASN A 149 11.71 31.01 15.56
N LEU A 150 11.59 32.05 16.37
CA LEU A 150 10.38 32.89 16.43
C LEU A 150 10.05 33.55 15.09
N SER A 151 11.06 34.00 14.32
CA SER A 151 10.84 34.62 13.01
C SER A 151 10.20 33.65 12.03
N GLY A 152 10.68 32.39 12.01
CA GLY A 152 10.11 31.32 11.19
C GLY A 152 8.67 31.00 11.59
N VAL A 153 8.37 30.94 12.90
CA VAL A 153 6.99 30.69 13.37
C VAL A 153 6.08 31.84 13.00
N LYS A 154 6.50 33.11 13.18
CA LYS A 154 5.74 34.29 12.74
C LYS A 154 5.45 34.24 11.23
N SER A 155 6.40 33.81 10.42
CA SER A 155 6.16 33.62 8.98
C SER A 155 5.18 32.47 8.70
N ALA A 156 5.27 31.36 9.42
CA ALA A 156 4.41 30.20 9.23
C ALA A 156 2.94 30.50 9.54
N VAL A 157 2.66 31.25 10.60
CA VAL A 157 1.28 31.61 11.00
C VAL A 157 0.69 32.75 10.18
N LYS A 158 1.48 33.48 9.39
CA LYS A 158 1.03 34.67 8.65
C LYS A 158 -0.17 34.38 7.74
N GLY A 159 -1.22 35.21 7.89
CA GLY A 159 -2.47 35.07 7.14
C GLY A 159 -3.40 33.97 7.66
N THR A 160 -3.17 33.50 8.86
CA THR A 160 -4.08 32.61 9.58
C THR A 160 -4.57 33.30 10.86
N PHE A 161 -5.53 32.70 11.57
CA PHE A 161 -5.98 33.21 12.86
C PHE A 161 -4.90 33.18 13.96
N LEU A 162 -3.81 32.45 13.73
CA LEU A 162 -2.65 32.41 14.61
C LEU A 162 -1.68 33.59 14.40
N ASP A 163 -1.92 34.44 13.39
CA ASP A 163 -1.15 35.69 13.16
C ASP A 163 -1.72 36.83 14.03
N ASP A 164 -1.80 36.57 15.35
CA ASP A 164 -2.40 37.48 16.31
C ASP A 164 -1.69 37.41 17.67
N THR A 165 -2.02 38.38 18.53
CA THR A 165 -1.58 38.46 19.92
C THR A 165 -2.79 38.33 20.84
N ILE A 166 -2.67 37.48 21.86
CA ILE A 166 -3.75 37.23 22.80
C ILE A 166 -3.37 37.65 24.20
N THR A 167 -4.37 38.01 24.99
CA THR A 167 -4.25 38.18 26.44
C THR A 167 -4.99 37.01 27.12
N TYR A 168 -4.29 36.24 27.93
CA TYR A 168 -4.85 35.12 28.67
C TYR A 168 -4.56 35.23 30.16
N ARG A 169 -5.33 34.55 30.99
CA ARG A 169 -5.12 34.50 32.44
C ARG A 169 -4.62 33.12 32.84
N LYS A 170 -3.57 33.10 33.68
CA LYS A 170 -3.03 31.89 34.28
C LYS A 170 -2.61 32.17 35.71
N ASN A 171 -3.04 31.37 36.67
CA ASN A 171 -2.75 31.52 38.11
C ASN A 171 -3.09 32.94 38.64
N GLY A 172 -4.22 33.50 38.21
CA GLY A 172 -4.70 34.82 38.61
C GLY A 172 -3.99 36.03 37.98
N LYS A 173 -2.94 35.82 37.15
CA LYS A 173 -2.19 36.85 36.45
C LYS A 173 -2.56 36.91 34.98
N SER A 174 -2.52 38.11 34.40
CA SER A 174 -2.72 38.33 32.97
C SER A 174 -1.37 38.33 32.23
N TYR A 175 -1.33 37.71 31.08
CA TYR A 175 -0.17 37.62 30.18
C TYR A 175 -0.60 37.99 28.78
N THR A 176 0.28 38.67 28.04
CA THR A 176 0.06 38.99 26.61
C THR A 176 1.21 38.40 25.81
N LYS A 177 0.87 37.51 24.85
CA LYS A 177 1.83 36.86 23.94
C LYS A 177 1.21 36.68 22.57
N SER A 178 2.02 36.70 21.51
CA SER A 178 1.59 36.23 20.20
C SER A 178 1.43 34.72 20.18
N TYR A 179 0.53 34.20 19.35
CA TYR A 179 0.44 32.75 19.13
C TYR A 179 1.77 32.16 18.68
N ALA A 180 2.57 32.92 17.89
CA ALA A 180 3.89 32.47 17.45
C ALA A 180 4.86 32.19 18.62
N GLU A 181 4.85 33.03 19.68
CA GLU A 181 5.64 32.81 20.90
C GLU A 181 5.14 31.58 21.64
N ILE A 182 3.83 31.42 21.80
CA ILE A 182 3.22 30.28 22.47
C ILE A 182 3.55 28.98 21.73
N ILE A 183 3.48 28.98 20.40
CA ILE A 183 3.79 27.82 19.58
C ILE A 183 5.26 27.44 19.66
N LEU A 184 6.17 28.42 19.72
CA LEU A 184 7.60 28.14 19.90
C LEU A 184 7.86 27.51 21.26
N GLU A 185 7.26 28.01 22.33
CA GLU A 185 7.33 27.41 23.67
C GLU A 185 6.73 25.99 23.67
N ALA A 186 5.58 25.81 23.01
CA ALA A 186 4.99 24.48 22.84
C ALA A 186 5.93 23.51 22.14
N ALA A 187 6.67 23.99 21.13
CA ALA A 187 7.65 23.18 20.39
C ALA A 187 8.82 22.75 21.29
N GLU A 188 9.37 23.68 22.08
CA GLU A 188 10.45 23.37 23.04
C GLU A 188 10.01 22.39 24.12
N GLU A 189 8.84 22.62 24.71
CA GLU A 189 8.33 21.80 25.80
C GLU A 189 7.83 20.40 25.35
N SER A 190 7.35 20.28 24.12
CA SER A 190 6.84 19.03 23.57
C SER A 190 7.85 18.24 22.75
N ASN A 191 9.00 18.79 22.42
CA ASN A 191 9.95 18.25 21.45
C ASN A 191 9.34 18.06 20.05
N MET A 192 8.43 18.94 19.62
CA MET A 192 7.83 18.93 18.29
C MET A 192 8.29 20.13 17.47
N SER A 193 8.45 19.97 16.16
CA SER A 193 8.64 21.09 15.24
C SER A 193 7.51 22.11 15.36
N PRO A 194 7.77 23.40 15.57
CA PRO A 194 6.73 24.43 15.64
C PRO A 194 5.94 24.53 14.33
N TYR A 195 6.56 24.21 13.20
CA TYR A 195 5.88 24.18 11.90
C TYR A 195 4.91 23.01 11.79
N SER A 196 5.26 21.87 12.41
CA SER A 196 4.34 20.73 12.53
C SER A 196 3.15 21.08 13.43
N ILE A 197 3.39 21.81 14.53
CA ILE A 197 2.32 22.30 15.42
C ILE A 197 1.37 23.23 14.66
N VAL A 198 1.88 24.23 13.94
CA VAL A 198 1.07 25.13 13.10
C VAL A 198 0.24 24.35 12.09
N THR A 199 0.90 23.43 11.37
CA THR A 199 0.23 22.61 10.34
C THR A 199 -0.92 21.79 10.92
N LYS A 200 -0.70 21.14 12.07
CA LYS A 200 -1.74 20.36 12.76
C LYS A 200 -2.91 21.25 13.19
N ILE A 201 -2.64 22.37 13.84
CA ILE A 201 -3.71 23.29 14.26
C ILE A 201 -4.54 23.74 13.06
N ILE A 202 -3.89 24.19 11.98
CA ILE A 202 -4.60 24.67 10.78
C ILE A 202 -5.40 23.56 10.10
N GLN A 203 -4.88 22.34 10.08
CA GLN A 203 -5.57 21.18 9.53
C GLN A 203 -6.83 20.83 10.33
N GLU A 204 -6.77 20.92 11.66
CA GLU A 204 -7.87 20.55 12.55
C GLU A 204 -8.99 21.62 12.64
N VAL A 205 -8.61 22.91 12.62
CA VAL A 205 -9.56 23.99 12.92
C VAL A 205 -9.68 25.04 11.80
N GLY A 206 -8.95 24.84 10.69
CA GLY A 206 -8.96 25.74 9.53
C GLY A 206 -8.15 27.03 9.73
N THR A 207 -7.85 27.73 8.62
CA THR A 207 -7.08 28.98 8.61
C THR A 207 -7.74 30.15 9.34
N ASN A 208 -9.06 30.14 9.45
CA ASN A 208 -9.85 31.17 10.15
C ASN A 208 -10.14 30.83 11.61
N GLY A 209 -9.74 29.65 12.05
CA GLY A 209 -10.06 29.11 13.37
C GLY A 209 -11.55 28.82 13.56
N SER A 210 -11.86 27.73 14.26
CA SER A 210 -13.22 27.31 14.62
C SER A 210 -13.70 27.94 15.95
N ALA A 211 -14.95 27.71 16.30
CA ALA A 211 -15.50 28.14 17.60
C ALA A 211 -14.77 27.48 18.79
N SER A 212 -14.15 26.31 18.59
CA SER A 212 -13.37 25.60 19.63
C SER A 212 -12.07 26.32 20.01
N VAL A 213 -11.45 27.07 19.10
CA VAL A 213 -10.23 27.86 19.39
C VAL A 213 -10.50 29.31 19.74
N LYS A 214 -11.73 29.79 19.48
CA LYS A 214 -12.19 31.15 19.86
C LYS A 214 -12.81 31.18 21.26
N GLY A 215 -13.05 30.02 21.88
CA GLY A 215 -13.69 29.94 23.20
C GLY A 215 -15.14 30.44 23.20
N THR A 216 -15.82 30.45 22.06
CA THR A 216 -17.17 31.05 21.90
C THR A 216 -18.28 30.03 21.77
N TYR A 217 -17.97 28.73 21.79
CA TYR A 217 -18.97 27.68 21.60
C TYR A 217 -19.98 27.63 22.74
N SER A 218 -21.28 27.62 22.40
CA SER A 218 -22.36 27.60 23.38
C SER A 218 -22.29 26.36 24.28
N GLY A 219 -22.38 26.56 25.62
CA GLY A 219 -22.23 25.50 26.62
C GLY A 219 -20.79 25.22 27.04
N TYR A 220 -19.79 25.72 26.29
CA TYR A 220 -18.36 25.55 26.57
C TYR A 220 -17.57 26.86 26.38
N LYS A 221 -18.19 28.00 26.64
CA LYS A 221 -17.50 29.29 26.56
C LYS A 221 -16.30 29.35 27.50
N GLY A 222 -15.17 29.84 26.97
CA GLY A 222 -13.92 29.95 27.72
C GLY A 222 -13.10 28.67 27.80
N TYR A 223 -13.51 27.60 27.08
CA TYR A 223 -12.68 26.40 26.88
C TYR A 223 -12.17 26.34 25.45
N TYR A 224 -10.93 25.83 25.27
CA TYR A 224 -10.20 25.88 24.02
C TYR A 224 -9.63 24.53 23.63
N ASN A 225 -9.74 24.14 22.35
CA ASN A 225 -9.13 22.93 21.81
C ASN A 225 -8.60 23.20 20.41
N PHE A 226 -7.28 23.25 20.27
CA PHE A 226 -6.60 23.58 19.02
C PHE A 226 -6.33 22.35 18.15
N TYR A 227 -6.41 21.14 18.68
CA TYR A 227 -6.02 19.89 18.03
C TYR A 227 -7.17 18.90 17.86
N ASN A 228 -8.41 19.31 18.16
CA ASN A 228 -9.58 18.45 18.18
C ASN A 228 -9.40 17.14 19.00
N LEU A 229 -8.51 17.15 20.00
CA LEU A 229 -8.32 16.01 20.89
C LEU A 229 -9.64 15.66 21.59
N GLY A 230 -10.00 14.37 21.56
CA GLY A 230 -11.26 13.90 22.12
C GLY A 230 -12.48 14.09 21.20
N ALA A 231 -12.31 14.53 19.95
CA ALA A 231 -13.38 14.62 18.95
C ALA A 231 -13.70 13.24 18.37
N TYR A 232 -14.46 12.43 19.08
CA TYR A 232 -14.89 11.11 18.61
C TYR A 232 -16.05 11.23 17.61
N ASP A 233 -16.12 10.31 16.65
CA ASP A 233 -17.16 10.27 15.60
C ASP A 233 -18.59 9.97 16.13
N THR A 234 -18.73 9.66 17.41
CA THR A 234 -20.02 9.41 18.05
C THR A 234 -20.61 10.71 18.60
N GLY A 235 -21.79 11.11 18.12
CA GLY A 235 -22.46 12.33 18.56
C GLY A 235 -21.91 13.58 17.87
N ASN A 236 -21.76 14.68 18.64
CA ASN A 236 -21.21 15.94 18.14
C ASN A 236 -19.71 16.02 18.44
N ALA A 237 -18.87 15.88 17.43
CA ALA A 237 -17.42 15.85 17.57
C ALA A 237 -16.85 17.12 18.26
N ILE A 238 -17.39 18.32 17.96
CA ILE A 238 -16.95 19.58 18.58
C ILE A 238 -17.29 19.58 20.09
N VAL A 239 -18.48 19.10 20.45
CA VAL A 239 -18.89 19.00 21.84
C VAL A 239 -17.99 18.03 22.62
N ASN A 240 -17.67 16.88 22.03
CA ASN A 240 -16.76 15.91 22.62
C ASN A 240 -15.36 16.52 22.84
N ALA A 241 -14.82 17.23 21.85
CA ALA A 241 -13.53 17.91 21.93
C ALA A 241 -13.51 19.00 23.01
N LEU A 242 -14.58 19.78 23.14
CA LEU A 242 -14.67 20.83 24.17
C LEU A 242 -14.95 20.30 25.57
N LYS A 243 -15.69 19.19 25.70
CA LYS A 243 -15.80 18.45 26.96
C LYS A 243 -14.42 17.96 27.41
N TYR A 244 -13.66 17.37 26.48
CA TYR A 244 -12.29 16.95 26.73
C TYR A 244 -11.41 18.13 27.21
N ALA A 245 -11.47 19.28 26.54
CA ALA A 245 -10.76 20.49 26.92
C ALA A 245 -11.13 20.94 28.35
N LYS A 246 -12.43 20.90 28.69
CA LYS A 246 -12.91 21.21 30.02
C LYS A 246 -12.36 20.24 31.08
N ASP A 247 -12.38 18.94 30.79
CA ASP A 247 -11.88 17.90 31.69
C ASP A 247 -10.36 18.03 31.91
N LYS A 248 -9.61 18.60 30.93
CA LYS A 248 -8.18 18.92 31.01
C LYS A 248 -7.87 20.28 31.64
N GLY A 249 -8.87 21.11 31.92
CA GLY A 249 -8.67 22.45 32.43
C GLY A 249 -8.12 23.45 31.42
N TRP A 250 -8.36 23.23 30.12
CA TRP A 250 -7.91 24.14 29.04
C TRP A 250 -8.85 25.36 28.95
N ASP A 251 -8.83 26.19 29.99
CA ASP A 251 -9.64 27.38 30.12
C ASP A 251 -8.98 28.65 29.55
N ASN A 252 -7.82 28.50 28.94
CA ASN A 252 -7.12 29.54 28.20
C ASN A 252 -6.35 28.96 27.02
N GLN A 253 -6.02 29.82 26.04
CA GLN A 253 -5.39 29.41 24.79
C GLN A 253 -3.95 28.88 25.00
N TYR A 254 -3.20 29.46 25.94
CA TYR A 254 -1.83 29.09 26.24
C TYR A 254 -1.74 27.60 26.67
N ASP A 255 -2.49 27.24 27.70
CA ASP A 255 -2.50 25.88 28.22
C ASP A 255 -3.02 24.88 27.17
N ALA A 256 -4.07 25.25 26.42
CA ALA A 256 -4.61 24.40 25.37
C ALA A 256 -3.61 24.11 24.24
N ILE A 257 -2.74 25.06 23.87
CA ILE A 257 -1.71 24.87 22.84
C ILE A 257 -0.54 24.05 23.42
N ILE A 258 -0.01 24.42 24.57
CA ILE A 258 1.16 23.76 25.19
C ILE A 258 0.85 22.30 25.56
N ASP A 259 -0.22 22.08 26.33
CA ASP A 259 -0.53 20.75 26.82
C ASP A 259 -1.07 19.84 25.72
N GLY A 260 -1.78 20.43 24.73
CA GLY A 260 -2.21 19.69 23.54
C GLY A 260 -1.02 19.20 22.73
N ALA A 261 0.00 20.06 22.48
CA ALA A 261 1.23 19.68 21.81
C ALA A 261 1.99 18.58 22.59
N LYS A 262 2.14 18.73 23.90
CA LYS A 262 2.76 17.70 24.77
C LYS A 262 2.02 16.37 24.68
N GLN A 263 0.71 16.39 24.71
CA GLN A 263 -0.09 15.16 24.63
C GLN A 263 0.10 14.44 23.31
N ILE A 264 0.07 15.19 22.19
CA ILE A 264 0.33 14.62 20.85
C ILE A 264 1.76 14.05 20.80
N SER A 265 2.74 14.83 21.25
CA SER A 265 4.13 14.40 21.22
C SER A 265 4.38 13.14 22.06
N ASN A 266 3.89 13.10 23.28
CA ASN A 266 4.05 11.94 24.15
C ASN A 266 3.35 10.70 23.59
N SER A 267 2.21 10.90 22.93
CA SER A 267 1.47 9.79 22.33
C SER A 267 2.10 9.30 21.03
N TYR A 268 2.71 10.17 20.22
CA TYR A 268 3.17 9.85 18.87
C TYR A 268 4.65 10.13 18.67
N THR A 269 5.09 11.40 18.64
CA THR A 269 6.47 11.78 18.29
C THR A 269 7.49 11.13 19.20
N ASN A 270 7.36 11.32 20.51
CA ASN A 270 8.27 10.76 21.50
C ASN A 270 8.10 9.24 21.69
N ALA A 271 6.98 8.69 21.24
CA ALA A 271 6.71 7.27 21.19
C ALA A 271 7.25 6.58 19.91
N GLY A 272 8.10 7.27 19.12
CA GLY A 272 8.74 6.70 17.93
C GLY A 272 8.13 7.10 16.61
N GLN A 273 6.89 7.56 16.58
CA GLN A 273 6.19 8.00 15.37
C GLN A 273 6.55 9.46 15.04
N ASN A 274 7.80 9.73 14.70
CA ASN A 274 8.35 11.10 14.57
C ASN A 274 8.36 11.65 13.13
N THR A 275 7.48 11.14 12.25
CA THR A 275 7.22 11.69 10.90
C THR A 275 5.74 11.68 10.61
N ALA A 276 5.25 12.47 9.63
CA ALA A 276 3.86 12.42 9.21
C ALA A 276 3.47 11.04 8.67
N TYR A 277 4.42 10.35 8.01
CA TYR A 277 4.23 8.99 7.56
C TYR A 277 3.98 8.03 8.74
N PHE A 278 4.80 8.06 9.77
CA PHE A 278 4.64 7.20 10.95
C PHE A 278 3.43 7.57 11.82
N TYR A 279 2.95 8.80 11.76
CA TYR A 279 1.66 9.17 12.35
C TYR A 279 0.49 8.46 11.71
N LYS A 280 0.59 8.17 10.40
CA LYS A 280 -0.43 7.43 9.65
C LYS A 280 -0.23 5.93 9.76
N TRP A 281 0.99 5.47 9.53
CA TRP A 281 1.33 4.07 9.49
C TRP A 281 2.12 3.72 10.75
N ASP A 282 1.46 3.06 11.68
CA ASP A 282 2.03 2.67 12.97
C ASP A 282 2.87 1.39 12.80
N VAL A 283 4.03 1.56 12.17
CA VAL A 283 4.97 0.48 11.82
C VAL A 283 6.30 0.60 12.53
N VAL A 284 6.38 1.48 13.54
CA VAL A 284 7.57 1.74 14.35
C VAL A 284 7.37 1.25 15.77
N GLY A 285 8.47 1.07 16.50
CA GLY A 285 8.42 0.77 17.92
C GLY A 285 8.13 2.01 18.77
N THR A 286 8.16 1.81 20.07
CA THR A 286 7.78 2.83 21.07
C THR A 286 8.91 3.81 21.41
N LYS A 287 10.01 3.82 20.67
CA LYS A 287 11.18 4.69 20.90
C LYS A 287 11.69 5.29 19.60
N ILE A 288 12.08 6.54 19.66
CA ILE A 288 12.84 7.17 18.57
C ILE A 288 14.20 6.49 18.47
N LEU A 289 14.49 5.89 17.29
CA LEU A 289 15.80 5.33 17.01
C LEU A 289 16.79 6.44 16.67
N LYS A 290 18.03 6.27 17.14
CA LYS A 290 19.18 7.07 16.69
C LYS A 290 19.86 6.35 15.53
N SER A 291 20.46 7.11 14.64
CA SER A 291 21.26 6.55 13.54
C SER A 291 22.28 5.54 14.05
N GLY A 292 22.37 4.39 13.39
CA GLY A 292 23.24 3.27 13.79
C GLY A 292 22.70 2.41 14.94
N SER A 293 21.49 2.70 15.46
CA SER A 293 20.87 1.91 16.54
C SER A 293 19.80 0.94 16.04
N SER A 294 19.41 0.00 16.90
CA SER A 294 18.33 -0.94 16.66
C SER A 294 17.44 -1.13 17.88
N GLN A 295 16.22 -1.61 17.66
CA GLN A 295 15.30 -2.04 18.71
C GLN A 295 14.58 -3.31 18.27
N THR A 296 14.11 -4.09 19.24
CA THR A 296 13.22 -5.23 19.00
C THR A 296 11.81 -4.83 19.43
N VAL A 297 10.84 -4.98 18.53
CA VAL A 297 9.45 -4.56 18.69
C VAL A 297 8.53 -5.75 18.56
N SER A 298 7.48 -5.80 19.36
CA SER A 298 6.43 -6.80 19.26
C SER A 298 5.38 -6.40 18.22
N SER A 299 4.81 -7.37 17.51
CA SER A 299 3.67 -7.10 16.62
C SER A 299 2.44 -6.56 17.36
N SER A 300 2.33 -6.77 18.67
CA SER A 300 1.28 -6.19 19.51
C SER A 300 1.39 -4.69 19.72
N ASP A 301 2.58 -4.13 19.48
CA ASP A 301 2.87 -2.72 19.76
C ASP A 301 2.76 -1.85 18.50
N MET A 302 2.29 -2.40 17.38
CA MET A 302 2.21 -1.73 16.08
C MET A 302 0.81 -1.86 15.48
N PHE A 303 0.53 -1.06 14.43
CA PHE A 303 -0.69 -1.07 13.60
C PHE A 303 -1.97 -0.51 14.27
N TRP A 304 -1.92 -0.10 15.51
CA TRP A 304 -3.12 0.31 16.27
C TRP A 304 -3.18 1.79 16.56
N HIS A 305 -2.04 2.46 16.61
CA HIS A 305 -1.90 3.82 17.09
C HIS A 305 -1.75 4.82 15.95
N GLN A 306 -2.80 4.95 15.11
CA GLN A 306 -2.81 5.87 13.96
C GLN A 306 -3.46 7.21 14.36
N TYR A 307 -2.75 8.32 14.09
CA TYR A 307 -3.26 9.68 14.32
C TYR A 307 -4.35 10.05 13.31
N MET A 308 -4.22 9.59 12.06
CA MET A 308 -5.09 9.94 10.94
C MET A 308 -5.61 8.69 10.22
N THR A 309 -6.83 8.74 9.68
CA THR A 309 -7.47 7.61 9.01
C THR A 309 -7.42 7.68 7.48
N ASN A 310 -7.38 8.89 6.90
CA ASN A 310 -7.30 9.05 5.45
C ASN A 310 -5.88 8.71 4.96
N VAL A 311 -5.76 7.82 4.00
CA VAL A 311 -4.46 7.37 3.44
C VAL A 311 -3.66 8.49 2.77
N GLN A 312 -4.32 9.57 2.38
CA GLN A 312 -3.72 10.73 1.70
C GLN A 312 -3.16 11.80 2.65
N ASP A 313 -3.48 11.72 3.94
CA ASP A 313 -3.13 12.78 4.90
C ASP A 313 -1.62 13.02 5.03
N PRO A 314 -0.72 12.00 5.05
CA PRO A 314 0.72 12.25 5.08
C PRO A 314 1.20 13.09 3.88
N THR A 315 0.67 12.81 2.69
CA THR A 315 1.02 13.54 1.46
C THR A 315 0.46 14.97 1.48
N SER A 316 -0.73 15.17 2.04
CA SER A 316 -1.32 16.50 2.22
C SER A 316 -0.52 17.34 3.22
N GLN A 317 -0.11 16.74 4.34
CA GLN A 317 0.77 17.37 5.33
C GLN A 317 2.15 17.69 4.75
N SER A 318 2.72 16.77 3.98
CA SER A 318 3.98 16.95 3.26
C SER A 318 4.00 18.26 2.46
N LYS A 319 2.97 18.48 1.65
CA LYS A 319 2.86 19.71 0.85
C LYS A 319 2.77 20.97 1.71
N THR A 320 2.02 20.93 2.81
CA THR A 320 1.88 22.07 3.72
C THR A 320 3.19 22.36 4.44
N LEU A 321 3.91 21.33 4.90
CA LEU A 321 5.22 21.46 5.52
C LEU A 321 6.24 22.02 4.53
N TYR A 322 6.35 21.45 3.32
CA TYR A 322 7.24 21.94 2.27
C TYR A 322 7.01 23.43 1.99
N ASN A 323 5.77 23.85 1.75
CA ASN A 323 5.43 25.25 1.49
C ASN A 323 5.79 26.16 2.67
N THR A 324 5.61 25.68 3.90
CA THR A 324 5.99 26.41 5.12
C THR A 324 7.51 26.57 5.21
N TYR A 325 8.26 25.53 4.95
CA TYR A 325 9.73 25.55 4.95
C TYR A 325 10.28 26.43 3.82
N ALA A 326 9.71 26.33 2.61
CA ALA A 326 10.07 27.20 1.48
C ALA A 326 9.82 28.68 1.79
N LYS A 327 8.63 29.00 2.31
CA LYS A 327 8.25 30.38 2.70
C LYS A 327 9.18 30.97 3.75
N ASN A 328 9.73 30.15 4.63
CA ASN A 328 10.63 30.56 5.72
C ASN A 328 12.11 30.47 5.35
N GLY A 329 12.50 30.13 4.11
CA GLY A 329 13.87 29.98 3.68
C GLY A 329 14.63 28.89 4.43
N ILE A 330 13.93 27.78 4.76
CA ILE A 330 14.47 26.66 5.55
C ILE A 330 14.91 25.50 4.65
N LEU A 331 14.55 25.51 3.37
CA LEU A 331 14.90 24.42 2.45
C LEU A 331 16.40 24.22 2.30
N ASP A 332 17.21 25.29 2.50
CA ASP A 332 18.67 25.24 2.47
C ASP A 332 19.30 24.84 3.82
N LYS A 333 18.50 24.42 4.78
CA LYS A 333 19.02 23.96 6.08
C LYS A 333 19.15 22.44 6.10
N SER A 334 19.95 21.96 7.04
CA SER A 334 20.11 20.53 7.28
C SER A 334 18.78 19.93 7.78
N LEU A 335 18.07 19.27 6.90
CA LEU A 335 16.83 18.54 7.21
C LEU A 335 17.11 17.03 7.23
N ASN A 336 16.40 16.31 8.10
CA ASN A 336 16.54 14.86 8.24
C ASN A 336 15.25 14.17 7.83
N PHE A 337 15.36 13.18 6.93
CA PHE A 337 14.21 12.42 6.40
C PHE A 337 14.35 10.95 6.75
N ILE A 338 13.42 10.40 7.52
CA ILE A 338 13.41 9.03 8.00
C ILE A 338 12.43 8.23 7.14
N ILE A 339 12.96 7.38 6.25
CA ILE A 339 12.19 6.72 5.19
C ILE A 339 12.08 5.22 5.49
N PRO A 340 10.85 4.66 5.59
CA PRO A 340 10.64 3.27 5.90
C PRO A 340 11.05 2.34 4.75
N ILE A 341 11.56 1.17 5.13
CA ILE A 341 11.89 0.07 4.25
C ILE A 341 11.25 -1.18 4.84
N TYR A 342 10.47 -1.88 4.03
CA TYR A 342 9.84 -3.16 4.39
C TYR A 342 10.59 -4.32 3.74
N GLU A 343 10.48 -5.50 4.34
CA GLU A 343 11.00 -6.73 3.76
C GLU A 343 10.06 -7.25 2.67
N ASP A 344 10.60 -7.97 1.69
CA ASP A 344 9.86 -8.64 0.62
C ASP A 344 8.88 -7.71 -0.15
N MET A 345 9.29 -6.45 -0.36
CA MET A 345 8.49 -5.51 -1.13
C MET A 345 8.35 -5.95 -2.59
N PRO A 346 7.16 -5.76 -3.20
CA PRO A 346 7.03 -5.91 -4.65
C PRO A 346 7.93 -4.89 -5.37
N SER A 347 8.23 -5.15 -6.64
CA SER A 347 9.07 -4.24 -7.45
C SER A 347 8.49 -2.83 -7.58
N SER A 348 7.17 -2.71 -7.66
CA SER A 348 6.42 -1.45 -7.62
C SER A 348 5.03 -1.68 -7.04
N VAL A 349 4.44 -0.63 -6.50
CA VAL A 349 3.02 -0.59 -6.15
C VAL A 349 2.41 0.59 -6.89
N ASP A 350 1.69 0.30 -7.95
CA ASP A 350 1.11 1.32 -8.81
C ASP A 350 -0.21 1.86 -8.23
N MET A 351 -0.58 3.08 -8.64
CA MET A 351 -1.87 3.67 -8.29
C MET A 351 -2.99 2.82 -8.89
N PRO A 352 -3.97 2.34 -8.10
CA PRO A 352 -5.10 1.59 -8.64
C PRO A 352 -5.88 2.41 -9.66
N SER A 353 -6.31 1.76 -10.74
CA SER A 353 -7.17 2.36 -11.75
C SER A 353 -8.25 1.37 -12.16
N GLY A 354 -9.44 1.87 -12.50
CA GLY A 354 -10.54 1.04 -13.01
C GLY A 354 -10.42 0.69 -14.50
N PHE A 355 -9.33 1.07 -15.16
CA PHE A 355 -9.10 0.72 -16.57
C PHE A 355 -8.22 -0.52 -16.67
N SER A 356 -8.57 -1.43 -17.58
CA SER A 356 -7.67 -2.52 -17.97
C SER A 356 -6.51 -1.96 -18.79
N ASP A 357 -5.37 -2.66 -18.80
CA ASP A 357 -4.20 -2.26 -19.59
C ASP A 357 -4.46 -2.36 -21.09
N ASP A 358 -5.51 -3.09 -21.51
CA ASP A 358 -5.93 -3.24 -22.90
C ASP A 358 -6.84 -2.11 -23.40
N THR A 359 -7.19 -1.14 -22.53
CA THR A 359 -8.00 0.01 -22.94
C THR A 359 -7.16 0.94 -23.83
N GLU A 360 -7.60 1.17 -25.04
CA GLU A 360 -6.96 2.12 -25.97
C GLU A 360 -7.00 3.55 -25.40
N ASP A 361 -6.05 4.39 -25.81
CA ASP A 361 -5.94 5.80 -25.42
C ASP A 361 -5.81 6.05 -23.90
N LEU A 362 -5.12 5.16 -23.20
CA LEU A 362 -4.79 5.38 -21.80
C LEU A 362 -3.64 6.37 -21.63
N TYR A 363 -3.79 7.23 -20.64
CA TYR A 363 -2.79 8.19 -20.18
C TYR A 363 -2.66 8.09 -18.67
N TYR A 364 -1.47 8.31 -18.15
CA TYR A 364 -1.27 8.47 -16.71
C TYR A 364 -0.90 9.91 -16.35
N VAL A 365 -1.31 10.31 -15.16
CA VAL A 365 -0.97 11.61 -14.58
C VAL A 365 0.51 11.63 -14.20
N ASN A 366 1.26 12.63 -14.68
CA ASN A 366 2.68 12.81 -14.37
C ASN A 366 2.95 13.98 -13.40
N CYS A 367 1.90 14.54 -12.80
CA CYS A 367 1.95 15.67 -11.88
C CYS A 367 1.95 15.18 -10.43
N THR A 368 2.91 15.65 -9.63
CA THR A 368 3.04 15.31 -8.20
C THR A 368 2.07 16.08 -7.30
N ASP A 369 1.68 17.30 -7.73
CA ASP A 369 0.85 18.23 -6.94
C ASP A 369 -0.65 17.95 -7.01
N GLY A 370 -1.03 16.93 -7.78
CA GLY A 370 -2.42 16.63 -8.08
C GLY A 370 -2.96 17.44 -9.28
N LEU A 371 -3.52 16.71 -10.24
CA LEU A 371 -4.09 17.24 -11.47
C LEU A 371 -5.60 17.43 -11.32
N ARG A 372 -6.07 18.67 -11.41
CA ARG A 372 -7.50 18.97 -11.29
C ARG A 372 -8.24 18.59 -12.58
N VAL A 373 -9.31 17.84 -12.44
CA VAL A 373 -10.30 17.58 -13.49
C VAL A 373 -11.49 18.50 -13.27
N ARG A 374 -11.90 19.20 -14.33
CA ARG A 374 -12.94 20.23 -14.26
C ARG A 374 -14.12 19.89 -15.17
N ASN A 375 -15.28 20.45 -14.86
CA ASN A 375 -16.50 20.29 -15.68
C ASN A 375 -16.47 21.09 -16.98
N LYS A 376 -15.54 22.05 -17.12
CA LYS A 376 -15.30 22.88 -18.32
C LYS A 376 -13.80 22.98 -18.58
N ALA A 377 -13.41 23.12 -19.84
CA ALA A 377 -12.04 23.37 -20.28
C ALA A 377 -11.59 24.81 -19.96
N SER A 378 -11.57 25.16 -18.68
CA SER A 378 -11.25 26.51 -18.17
C SER A 378 -10.81 26.44 -16.72
N THR A 379 -9.93 27.36 -16.31
CA THR A 379 -9.54 27.53 -14.90
C THR A 379 -10.70 27.94 -13.98
N SER A 380 -11.77 28.55 -14.56
CA SER A 380 -13.02 28.90 -13.86
C SER A 380 -14.02 27.73 -13.76
N GLY A 381 -13.79 26.60 -14.44
CA GLY A 381 -14.63 25.42 -14.34
C GLY A 381 -14.59 24.83 -12.93
N SER A 382 -15.74 24.33 -12.44
CA SER A 382 -15.81 23.64 -11.15
C SER A 382 -14.93 22.40 -11.15
N ILE A 383 -14.21 22.16 -10.06
CA ILE A 383 -13.37 20.98 -9.89
C ILE A 383 -14.27 19.78 -9.63
N LEU A 384 -14.22 18.78 -10.51
CA LEU A 384 -14.91 17.50 -10.35
C LEU A 384 -14.13 16.58 -9.41
N THR A 385 -12.80 16.52 -9.60
CA THR A 385 -11.89 15.75 -8.76
C THR A 385 -10.44 16.22 -8.97
N THR A 386 -9.53 15.72 -8.12
CA THR A 386 -8.09 15.88 -8.28
C THR A 386 -7.46 14.50 -8.45
N LEU A 387 -6.68 14.32 -9.51
CA LEU A 387 -5.97 13.09 -9.84
C LEU A 387 -4.53 13.19 -9.36
N TYR A 388 -4.01 12.11 -8.81
CA TYR A 388 -2.64 12.03 -8.34
C TYR A 388 -1.73 11.37 -9.36
N LYS A 389 -0.42 11.51 -9.19
CA LYS A 389 0.59 10.89 -10.06
C LYS A 389 0.30 9.40 -10.24
N ASN A 390 0.50 8.90 -11.44
CA ASN A 390 0.24 7.52 -11.90
C ASN A 390 -1.24 7.12 -11.97
N THR A 391 -2.20 8.02 -11.68
CA THR A 391 -3.61 7.74 -11.96
C THR A 391 -3.81 7.55 -13.46
N LYS A 392 -4.42 6.44 -13.88
CA LYS A 392 -4.77 6.19 -15.28
C LYS A 392 -6.09 6.87 -15.65
N VAL A 393 -6.13 7.46 -16.82
CA VAL A 393 -7.33 8.07 -17.41
C VAL A 393 -7.43 7.67 -18.87
N GLN A 394 -8.66 7.54 -19.38
CA GLN A 394 -8.89 7.34 -20.80
C GLN A 394 -9.01 8.70 -21.50
N MET A 395 -8.24 8.90 -22.59
CA MET A 395 -8.35 10.09 -23.43
C MET A 395 -9.59 9.98 -24.31
N ILE A 396 -10.47 11.01 -24.22
CA ILE A 396 -11.61 11.14 -25.15
C ILE A 396 -11.21 12.04 -26.30
N THR A 397 -10.61 13.20 -26.00
CA THR A 397 -10.17 14.16 -27.04
C THR A 397 -8.93 14.87 -26.55
N LYS A 398 -7.81 14.60 -27.20
CA LYS A 398 -6.54 15.28 -26.93
C LYS A 398 -6.55 16.67 -27.51
N LYS A 399 -5.97 17.65 -26.78
CA LYS A 399 -5.93 19.06 -27.16
C LYS A 399 -7.30 19.61 -27.58
N TYR A 400 -8.31 19.28 -26.75
CA TYR A 400 -9.71 19.66 -26.99
C TYR A 400 -9.89 21.14 -27.28
N THR A 401 -9.22 22.01 -26.52
CA THR A 401 -9.19 23.46 -26.73
C THR A 401 -8.03 24.10 -25.97
N THR A 402 -7.71 25.36 -26.34
CA THR A 402 -6.79 26.20 -25.57
C THR A 402 -7.58 27.33 -24.92
N ALA A 403 -7.55 27.41 -23.61
CA ALA A 403 -8.21 28.47 -22.86
C ALA A 403 -7.34 28.90 -21.66
N ASN A 404 -7.26 30.21 -21.42
CA ASN A 404 -6.44 30.83 -20.37
C ASN A 404 -4.94 30.41 -20.45
N GLY A 405 -4.40 30.27 -21.68
CA GLY A 405 -3.02 29.85 -21.91
C GLY A 405 -2.73 28.37 -21.64
N ILE A 406 -3.75 27.57 -21.34
CA ILE A 406 -3.65 26.13 -21.04
C ILE A 406 -4.29 25.35 -22.18
N VAL A 407 -3.58 24.34 -22.68
CA VAL A 407 -4.14 23.31 -23.56
C VAL A 407 -4.89 22.29 -22.70
N TRP A 408 -6.15 22.07 -23.04
CA TRP A 408 -7.06 21.19 -22.30
C TRP A 408 -7.32 19.92 -23.08
N ASP A 409 -7.25 18.78 -22.37
CA ASP A 409 -7.70 17.49 -22.84
C ASP A 409 -9.07 17.14 -22.24
N LYS A 410 -9.91 16.44 -23.01
CA LYS A 410 -11.13 15.81 -22.50
C LYS A 410 -10.82 14.37 -22.18
N ILE A 411 -11.08 13.98 -20.94
CA ILE A 411 -10.77 12.65 -20.41
C ILE A 411 -11.99 11.98 -19.79
N LYS A 412 -11.93 10.66 -19.66
CA LYS A 412 -12.86 9.84 -18.88
C LYS A 412 -12.12 9.17 -17.74
N LEU A 413 -12.71 9.22 -16.56
CA LEU A 413 -12.21 8.58 -15.35
C LEU A 413 -12.69 7.11 -15.28
N SER A 414 -12.02 6.28 -14.47
CA SER A 414 -12.38 4.88 -14.25
C SER A 414 -13.81 4.69 -13.71
N ASN A 415 -14.34 5.67 -12.99
CA ASN A 415 -15.74 5.69 -12.51
C ASN A 415 -16.75 6.17 -13.57
N GLY A 416 -16.34 6.36 -14.83
CA GLY A 416 -17.18 6.78 -15.94
C GLY A 416 -17.38 8.31 -16.06
N VAL A 417 -16.98 9.11 -15.09
CA VAL A 417 -17.09 10.56 -15.13
C VAL A 417 -16.18 11.13 -16.21
N THR A 418 -16.69 12.07 -17.01
CA THR A 418 -15.91 12.81 -18.01
C THR A 418 -15.63 14.23 -17.54
N GLY A 419 -14.45 14.74 -17.89
CA GLY A 419 -14.05 16.09 -17.53
C GLY A 419 -12.87 16.60 -18.35
N TYR A 420 -12.36 17.76 -17.98
CA TYR A 420 -11.29 18.45 -18.67
C TYR A 420 -10.08 18.66 -17.75
N THR A 421 -8.89 18.45 -18.29
CA THR A 421 -7.64 18.64 -17.55
C THR A 421 -6.52 19.16 -18.45
N ALA A 422 -5.43 19.66 -17.87
CA ALA A 422 -4.32 20.24 -18.63
C ALA A 422 -3.46 19.17 -19.30
N ASP A 423 -3.32 19.24 -20.63
CA ASP A 423 -2.57 18.31 -21.49
C ASP A 423 -1.13 18.01 -20.99
N LYS A 424 -0.41 19.05 -20.56
CA LYS A 424 0.99 18.95 -20.17
C LYS A 424 1.27 18.00 -18.99
N TYR A 425 0.25 17.64 -18.23
CA TYR A 425 0.37 16.74 -17.08
C TYR A 425 -0.12 15.32 -17.36
N LEU A 426 -0.41 15.00 -18.61
CA LEU A 426 -0.77 13.66 -19.05
C LEU A 426 0.30 13.08 -19.97
N THR A 427 0.74 11.88 -19.66
CA THR A 427 1.66 11.09 -20.48
C THR A 427 0.93 9.86 -20.99
N ALA A 428 0.99 9.61 -22.31
CA ALA A 428 0.39 8.41 -22.88
C ALA A 428 0.94 7.17 -22.16
N CYS A 429 0.06 6.35 -21.65
CA CYS A 429 0.41 4.98 -21.37
C CYS A 429 0.78 4.43 -22.74
N LYS A 430 2.03 4.11 -22.98
CA LYS A 430 2.37 3.37 -24.17
C LYS A 430 1.53 2.11 -24.08
N THR A 431 0.39 2.10 -24.75
CA THR A 431 -0.18 0.85 -25.21
C THR A 431 0.96 0.25 -26.02
N ASN A 432 1.48 -0.87 -25.57
CA ASN A 432 2.21 -1.72 -26.46
C ASN A 432 1.20 -2.18 -27.53
N THR A 433 0.87 -1.29 -28.46
CA THR A 433 0.52 -1.66 -29.82
C THR A 433 1.81 -2.10 -30.51
N ASP A 434 2.60 -2.89 -29.79
CA ASP A 434 3.44 -3.87 -30.39
C ASP A 434 2.46 -4.89 -30.93
N SER A 435 2.25 -4.87 -32.23
CA SER A 435 1.61 -5.97 -32.92
C SER A 435 2.18 -7.26 -32.31
N ASP A 436 1.32 -8.14 -31.80
CA ASP A 436 1.67 -9.52 -31.46
C ASP A 436 2.13 -10.31 -32.68
N THR A 437 2.60 -9.62 -33.71
CA THR A 437 3.12 -10.20 -34.91
C THR A 437 4.42 -10.89 -34.55
N VAL A 438 4.36 -12.20 -34.54
CA VAL A 438 5.55 -13.04 -34.38
C VAL A 438 6.43 -12.82 -35.62
N ILE A 439 7.59 -12.18 -35.42
CA ILE A 439 8.56 -11.89 -36.48
C ILE A 439 9.58 -13.02 -36.68
N GLY A 440 9.51 -14.05 -35.83
CA GLY A 440 10.39 -15.22 -35.91
C GLY A 440 10.28 -16.03 -34.61
N THR A 441 10.99 -17.16 -34.60
CA THR A 441 11.10 -18.00 -33.41
C THR A 441 12.56 -18.25 -33.06
N ALA A 442 12.81 -18.55 -31.81
CA ALA A 442 14.14 -18.93 -31.31
C ALA A 442 14.03 -20.07 -30.30
N LYS A 443 15.11 -20.83 -30.14
CA LYS A 443 15.29 -21.77 -29.03
C LYS A 443 16.25 -21.19 -28.01
N THR A 444 15.93 -21.31 -26.72
CA THR A 444 16.83 -20.94 -25.64
C THR A 444 18.04 -21.89 -25.56
N THR A 445 19.23 -21.32 -25.40
CA THR A 445 20.48 -22.11 -25.29
C THR A 445 20.80 -22.49 -23.85
N GLU A 446 20.20 -21.78 -22.87
CA GLU A 446 20.31 -21.97 -21.44
C GLU A 446 18.95 -21.73 -20.76
N ASN A 447 18.86 -21.99 -19.46
CA ASN A 447 17.72 -21.53 -18.66
C ASN A 447 17.71 -20.00 -18.66
N LEU A 448 16.78 -19.38 -19.37
CA LEU A 448 16.83 -17.97 -19.73
C LEU A 448 15.79 -17.17 -18.96
N LYS A 449 16.25 -16.15 -18.25
CA LYS A 449 15.37 -15.25 -17.48
C LYS A 449 14.57 -14.35 -18.43
N LEU A 450 13.25 -14.48 -18.43
CA LEU A 450 12.31 -13.57 -19.07
C LEU A 450 11.97 -12.43 -18.10
N ARG A 451 12.17 -11.19 -18.53
CA ARG A 451 12.05 -10.01 -17.67
C ARG A 451 11.03 -9.02 -18.20
N LYS A 452 10.43 -8.23 -17.29
CA LYS A 452 9.44 -7.21 -17.64
C LYS A 452 10.05 -6.02 -18.42
N SER A 453 11.34 -5.78 -18.30
CA SER A 453 12.08 -4.73 -19.01
C SER A 453 13.39 -5.26 -19.58
N ALA A 454 13.90 -4.62 -20.63
CA ALA A 454 15.15 -4.97 -21.32
C ALA A 454 16.38 -4.56 -20.48
N SER A 455 16.56 -5.18 -19.33
CA SER A 455 17.64 -4.91 -18.37
C SER A 455 17.89 -6.10 -17.45
N THR A 456 19.13 -6.31 -16.99
CA THR A 456 19.48 -7.33 -16.00
C THR A 456 18.85 -7.06 -14.63
N SER A 457 18.47 -5.81 -14.35
CA SER A 457 17.69 -5.39 -13.17
C SER A 457 16.17 -5.44 -13.39
N GLY A 458 15.71 -5.75 -14.62
CA GLY A 458 14.28 -5.89 -14.93
C GLY A 458 13.64 -7.00 -14.09
N VAL A 459 12.39 -6.78 -13.69
CA VAL A 459 11.62 -7.76 -12.92
C VAL A 459 11.61 -9.10 -13.65
N LEU A 460 11.93 -10.18 -12.94
CA LEU A 460 11.85 -11.53 -13.47
C LEU A 460 10.37 -11.93 -13.59
N LEU A 461 9.91 -12.19 -14.83
CA LEU A 461 8.57 -12.71 -15.07
C LEU A 461 8.54 -14.24 -14.93
N THR A 462 9.51 -14.91 -15.53
CA THR A 462 9.71 -16.36 -15.41
C THR A 462 11.11 -16.73 -15.90
N THR A 463 11.51 -17.97 -15.69
CA THR A 463 12.71 -18.56 -16.31
C THR A 463 12.28 -19.56 -17.37
N ILE A 464 12.64 -19.31 -18.60
CA ILE A 464 12.38 -20.18 -19.75
C ILE A 464 13.41 -21.33 -19.73
N PRO A 465 13.00 -22.58 -19.69
CA PRO A 465 13.94 -23.71 -19.70
C PRO A 465 14.82 -23.73 -20.93
N LYS A 466 16.02 -24.29 -20.83
CA LYS A 466 16.91 -24.58 -21.95
C LYS A 466 16.19 -25.39 -23.03
N ASN A 467 16.53 -25.17 -24.29
CA ASN A 467 15.97 -25.81 -25.48
C ASN A 467 14.47 -25.54 -25.72
N THR A 468 13.91 -24.52 -25.08
CA THR A 468 12.51 -24.13 -25.26
C THR A 468 12.37 -23.20 -26.45
N GLN A 469 11.39 -23.48 -27.31
CA GLN A 469 11.02 -22.58 -28.42
C GLN A 469 10.16 -21.43 -27.91
N ILE A 470 10.50 -20.21 -28.33
CA ILE A 470 9.81 -18.98 -27.98
C ILE A 470 9.57 -18.14 -29.24
N ASP A 471 8.53 -17.31 -29.20
CA ASP A 471 8.21 -16.38 -30.29
C ASP A 471 8.98 -15.08 -30.09
N ILE A 472 9.56 -14.57 -31.16
CA ILE A 472 10.21 -13.25 -31.20
C ILE A 472 9.18 -12.24 -31.69
N LEU A 473 8.90 -11.24 -30.87
CA LEU A 473 8.01 -10.13 -31.18
C LEU A 473 8.78 -8.91 -31.68
N GLN A 474 10.00 -8.69 -31.18
CA GLN A 474 10.88 -7.61 -31.61
C GLN A 474 12.34 -7.96 -31.32
N LYS A 475 13.24 -7.65 -32.26
CA LYS A 475 14.69 -7.81 -32.12
C LYS A 475 15.32 -6.47 -31.69
N ASP A 476 16.45 -6.54 -31.00
CA ASP A 476 17.34 -5.41 -30.68
C ASP A 476 16.62 -4.19 -30.05
N VAL A 477 15.68 -4.43 -29.13
CA VAL A 477 14.89 -3.38 -28.50
C VAL A 477 15.71 -2.47 -27.57
N SER A 478 16.84 -2.95 -27.09
CA SER A 478 17.74 -2.22 -26.19
C SER A 478 19.11 -2.89 -26.15
N ASN A 479 20.16 -2.09 -25.95
CA ASN A 479 21.48 -2.55 -25.55
C ASN A 479 21.75 -2.02 -24.14
N SER A 480 21.57 -2.85 -23.13
CA SER A 480 21.68 -2.47 -21.72
C SER A 480 22.47 -3.52 -20.96
N ASN A 481 23.38 -3.05 -20.09
CA ASN A 481 24.24 -3.89 -19.24
C ASN A 481 25.09 -4.91 -20.02
N GLY A 482 25.53 -4.54 -21.25
CA GLY A 482 26.35 -5.39 -22.11
C GLY A 482 25.57 -6.50 -22.83
N TYR A 483 24.24 -6.43 -22.85
CA TYR A 483 23.36 -7.38 -23.53
C TYR A 483 22.48 -6.68 -24.55
N ASN A 484 22.29 -7.32 -25.72
CA ASN A 484 21.19 -7.00 -26.61
C ASN A 484 19.95 -7.73 -26.14
N TRP A 485 18.81 -7.05 -26.14
CA TRP A 485 17.54 -7.57 -25.62
C TRP A 485 16.54 -7.75 -26.76
N TYR A 486 15.91 -8.93 -26.78
CA TYR A 486 14.78 -9.24 -27.66
C TYR A 486 13.49 -9.24 -26.84
N LYS A 487 12.41 -8.71 -27.42
CA LYS A 487 11.07 -8.90 -26.89
C LYS A 487 10.52 -10.22 -27.42
N VAL A 488 10.05 -11.05 -26.52
CA VAL A 488 9.63 -12.41 -26.84
C VAL A 488 8.31 -12.74 -26.12
N LYS A 489 7.63 -13.76 -26.65
CA LYS A 489 6.49 -14.40 -26.01
C LYS A 489 6.86 -15.84 -25.66
N TYR A 490 6.53 -16.24 -24.43
CA TYR A 490 6.67 -17.60 -23.94
C TYR A 490 5.41 -17.96 -23.13
N GLY A 491 4.57 -18.83 -23.68
CA GLY A 491 3.25 -19.09 -23.11
C GLY A 491 2.40 -17.82 -23.03
N SER A 492 1.89 -17.51 -21.84
CA SER A 492 1.17 -16.27 -21.56
C SER A 492 2.09 -15.08 -21.26
N TYR A 493 3.39 -15.29 -21.08
CA TYR A 493 4.32 -14.24 -20.73
C TYR A 493 4.84 -13.51 -21.96
N LYS A 494 4.83 -12.17 -21.90
CA LYS A 494 5.53 -11.29 -22.83
C LYS A 494 6.57 -10.50 -22.05
N GLY A 495 7.79 -10.44 -22.56
CA GLY A 495 8.86 -9.74 -21.86
C GLY A 495 10.15 -9.74 -22.66
N TYR A 496 11.24 -9.51 -21.97
CA TYR A 496 12.54 -9.31 -22.58
C TYR A 496 13.53 -10.38 -22.13
N VAL A 497 14.31 -10.87 -23.07
CA VAL A 497 15.40 -11.83 -22.85
C VAL A 497 16.67 -11.33 -23.50
N ALA A 498 17.82 -11.69 -22.94
CA ALA A 498 19.12 -11.40 -23.53
C ALA A 498 19.33 -12.29 -24.79
N SER A 499 19.47 -11.66 -25.95
CA SER A 499 19.45 -12.33 -27.28
C SER A 499 20.62 -13.32 -27.49
N GLN A 500 21.73 -13.14 -26.79
CA GLN A 500 22.89 -14.04 -26.89
C GLN A 500 22.61 -15.47 -26.38
N TYR A 501 21.54 -15.67 -25.64
CA TYR A 501 21.08 -16.98 -25.15
C TYR A 501 19.95 -17.54 -26.05
N LEU A 502 19.82 -17.04 -27.26
CA LEU A 502 18.84 -17.48 -28.26
C LEU A 502 19.51 -18.03 -29.49
N ASN A 503 19.10 -19.21 -29.91
CA ASN A 503 19.37 -19.74 -31.27
C ASN A 503 18.18 -19.36 -32.15
N VAL A 504 18.36 -18.31 -32.97
CA VAL A 504 17.29 -17.76 -33.81
C VAL A 504 17.20 -18.55 -35.11
N ASN A 505 16.06 -19.18 -35.38
CA ASN A 505 15.79 -19.84 -36.66
C ASN A 505 15.57 -18.78 -37.74
N ASN A 506 16.57 -18.59 -38.61
CA ASN A 506 16.42 -17.81 -39.85
C ASN A 506 15.66 -18.66 -40.87
N SER A 507 14.34 -18.56 -40.91
CA SER A 507 13.52 -19.17 -41.95
C SER A 507 13.05 -18.10 -42.93
N ASN A 508 13.91 -17.79 -43.91
CA ASN A 508 13.44 -17.48 -45.27
C ASN A 508 13.53 -18.79 -46.06
N ASN A 509 12.45 -19.45 -46.32
CA ASN A 509 11.99 -19.93 -47.61
C ASN A 509 10.83 -20.93 -47.50
N ASN A 510 9.98 -20.74 -48.48
CA ASN A 510 8.83 -21.52 -48.90
C ASN A 510 9.00 -23.05 -48.94
N ASN A 511 7.86 -23.66 -48.76
CA ASN A 511 7.28 -24.85 -49.38
C ASN A 511 7.35 -26.21 -48.69
N ASN A 512 6.11 -26.67 -48.56
CA ASN A 512 5.58 -28.02 -48.76
C ASN A 512 5.77 -29.14 -47.74
N ASN A 513 4.57 -29.48 -47.21
CA ASN A 513 4.07 -30.86 -47.02
C ASN A 513 4.89 -31.86 -46.19
N ASN A 514 4.41 -32.17 -45.01
CA ASN A 514 3.76 -33.47 -44.79
C ASN A 514 3.27 -33.63 -43.34
N ASP A 515 2.14 -34.23 -43.29
CA ASP A 515 1.41 -34.69 -42.11
C ASP A 515 2.30 -35.36 -41.05
N ASN A 516 2.17 -34.86 -39.78
CA ASN A 516 2.07 -35.74 -38.63
C ASN A 516 1.31 -35.01 -37.54
N LYS A 517 0.05 -35.37 -37.42
CA LYS A 517 -0.91 -34.95 -36.41
C LYS A 517 -0.46 -35.51 -35.06
N SER A 518 0.30 -34.73 -34.30
CA SER A 518 0.41 -34.93 -32.85
C SER A 518 -0.74 -34.17 -32.18
N ASP A 519 -1.61 -34.90 -31.50
CA ASP A 519 -2.72 -34.34 -30.73
C ASP A 519 -2.21 -33.28 -29.76
N GLU A 520 -2.33 -32.02 -30.16
CA GLU A 520 -2.04 -30.88 -29.28
C GLU A 520 -3.16 -30.79 -28.25
N ILE A 521 -2.83 -31.13 -27.00
CA ILE A 521 -3.77 -31.12 -25.89
C ILE A 521 -4.12 -29.65 -25.57
N LYS A 522 -5.29 -29.21 -25.97
CA LYS A 522 -5.79 -27.87 -25.69
C LYS A 522 -6.41 -27.83 -24.32
N LEU A 523 -5.64 -27.37 -23.30
CA LEU A 523 -6.16 -27.01 -22.00
C LEU A 523 -6.95 -25.70 -22.08
N ASN A 524 -7.91 -25.54 -21.20
CA ASN A 524 -8.57 -24.26 -20.99
C ASN A 524 -7.78 -23.47 -19.94
N ASP A 525 -7.00 -22.50 -20.39
CA ASP A 525 -6.08 -21.69 -19.56
C ASP A 525 -6.78 -20.89 -18.47
N GLU A 526 -8.09 -20.71 -18.58
CA GLU A 526 -8.89 -20.12 -17.50
C GLU A 526 -9.00 -21.03 -16.26
N TYR A 527 -8.92 -22.35 -16.42
CA TYR A 527 -9.19 -23.33 -15.36
C TYR A 527 -7.99 -24.20 -14.99
N ALA A 528 -7.02 -24.36 -15.88
CA ALA A 528 -5.87 -25.22 -15.66
C ALA A 528 -4.66 -24.81 -16.48
N LYS A 529 -3.47 -25.04 -15.93
CA LYS A 529 -2.20 -24.90 -16.64
C LYS A 529 -1.25 -26.03 -16.25
N VAL A 530 -0.25 -26.29 -17.08
CA VAL A 530 0.75 -27.32 -16.83
C VAL A 530 2.09 -26.67 -16.47
N ASP A 531 2.68 -27.12 -15.38
CA ASP A 531 4.07 -26.87 -15.01
C ASP A 531 4.81 -28.21 -14.85
N GLY A 532 5.62 -28.54 -15.85
CA GLY A 532 6.30 -29.84 -15.92
C GLY A 532 5.34 -31.02 -15.92
N SER A 533 5.34 -31.84 -14.88
CA SER A 533 4.41 -32.96 -14.66
C SER A 533 3.24 -32.62 -13.76
N THR A 534 3.11 -31.36 -13.35
CA THR A 534 2.06 -30.88 -12.46
C THR A 534 0.97 -30.14 -13.26
N LEU A 535 -0.29 -30.49 -12.99
CA LEU A 535 -1.46 -29.78 -13.49
C LEU A 535 -1.96 -28.85 -12.38
N ILE A 536 -1.71 -27.56 -12.53
CA ILE A 536 -2.15 -26.52 -11.61
C ILE A 536 -3.59 -26.14 -11.99
N VAL A 537 -4.50 -26.17 -11.03
CA VAL A 537 -5.93 -25.87 -11.24
C VAL A 537 -6.46 -24.92 -10.18
N LYS A 538 -7.43 -24.05 -10.53
CA LYS A 538 -8.11 -23.22 -9.55
C LYS A 538 -9.21 -24.02 -8.80
N PRO A 539 -9.65 -23.58 -7.60
CA PRO A 539 -10.65 -24.33 -6.80
C PRO A 539 -11.99 -24.59 -7.51
N THR A 540 -12.36 -23.73 -8.45
CA THR A 540 -13.61 -23.86 -9.23
C THR A 540 -13.48 -24.73 -10.47
N SER A 541 -12.30 -25.31 -10.73
CA SER A 541 -12.07 -26.18 -11.89
C SER A 541 -12.82 -27.49 -11.79
N THR A 542 -13.30 -27.98 -12.92
CA THR A 542 -13.91 -29.29 -13.07
C THR A 542 -13.19 -30.04 -14.20
N ILE A 543 -13.25 -31.37 -14.20
CA ILE A 543 -12.64 -32.17 -15.25
C ILE A 543 -13.08 -31.73 -16.64
N LYS A 544 -14.36 -31.37 -16.80
CA LYS A 544 -14.92 -30.95 -18.10
C LYS A 544 -14.42 -29.58 -18.56
N ASN A 545 -14.17 -28.66 -17.61
CA ASN A 545 -13.77 -27.31 -17.99
C ASN A 545 -12.26 -27.13 -18.14
N ILE A 546 -11.42 -28.08 -17.69
CA ILE A 546 -9.99 -28.02 -17.93
C ILE A 546 -9.61 -28.52 -19.33
N ALA A 547 -10.24 -29.56 -19.84
CA ALA A 547 -10.09 -30.07 -21.20
C ALA A 547 -11.16 -31.13 -21.51
N ASN A 548 -11.61 -31.20 -22.78
CA ASN A 548 -12.57 -32.21 -23.22
C ASN A 548 -12.03 -33.64 -23.14
N SER A 549 -10.71 -33.83 -23.19
CA SER A 549 -10.01 -35.12 -23.11
C SER A 549 -9.51 -35.45 -21.70
N ALA A 550 -9.92 -34.67 -20.68
CA ALA A 550 -9.47 -34.90 -19.30
C ALA A 550 -10.31 -35.97 -18.59
N SER A 551 -9.66 -36.78 -17.77
CA SER A 551 -10.29 -37.77 -16.89
C SER A 551 -9.51 -37.95 -15.58
N GLY A 552 -10.22 -38.12 -14.47
CA GLY A 552 -9.66 -38.28 -13.14
C GLY A 552 -10.37 -37.40 -12.10
N THR A 553 -9.73 -37.19 -10.97
CA THR A 553 -10.25 -36.38 -9.86
C THR A 553 -9.34 -35.16 -9.66
N LEU A 554 -9.95 -33.96 -9.61
CA LEU A 554 -9.22 -32.73 -9.32
C LEU A 554 -9.09 -32.51 -7.82
N LYS A 555 -8.03 -33.00 -7.24
CA LYS A 555 -7.57 -32.65 -5.90
C LYS A 555 -6.06 -32.79 -5.82
N THR A 556 -5.42 -32.04 -4.96
CA THR A 556 -3.96 -32.01 -4.84
C THR A 556 -3.41 -33.40 -4.51
N GLY A 557 -2.39 -33.82 -5.28
CA GLY A 557 -1.72 -35.11 -5.15
C GLY A 557 -2.30 -36.23 -6.01
N GLU A 558 -3.52 -36.09 -6.55
CA GLU A 558 -4.12 -37.11 -7.44
C GLU A 558 -3.63 -36.97 -8.89
N LYS A 559 -3.75 -38.06 -9.65
CA LYS A 559 -3.38 -38.08 -11.06
C LYS A 559 -4.57 -37.84 -11.97
N VAL A 560 -4.39 -36.95 -12.93
CA VAL A 560 -5.35 -36.63 -14.00
C VAL A 560 -4.73 -36.92 -15.34
N LYS A 561 -5.47 -37.62 -16.21
CA LYS A 561 -5.11 -37.80 -17.61
C LYS A 561 -5.71 -36.68 -18.45
N VAL A 562 -4.89 -36.09 -19.32
CA VAL A 562 -5.35 -35.14 -20.35
C VAL A 562 -4.80 -35.62 -21.67
N GLY A 563 -5.66 -36.14 -22.52
CA GLY A 563 -5.24 -36.87 -23.73
C GLY A 563 -4.43 -38.13 -23.37
N SER A 564 -3.27 -38.28 -23.96
CA SER A 564 -2.35 -39.39 -23.69
C SER A 564 -1.44 -39.17 -22.48
N LYS A 565 -1.37 -37.95 -21.92
CA LYS A 565 -0.45 -37.57 -20.84
C LYS A 565 -1.13 -37.62 -19.48
N SER A 566 -0.35 -37.98 -18.45
CA SER A 566 -0.80 -38.01 -17.05
C SER A 566 -0.06 -36.96 -16.23
N TYR A 567 -0.79 -36.18 -15.45
CA TYR A 567 -0.28 -35.11 -14.61
C TYR A 567 -0.67 -35.34 -13.15
N THR A 568 0.13 -34.85 -12.21
CA THR A 568 -0.27 -34.79 -10.80
C THR A 568 -0.88 -33.42 -10.51
N VAL A 569 -2.06 -33.41 -9.90
CA VAL A 569 -2.83 -32.18 -9.65
C VAL A 569 -2.23 -31.39 -8.48
N ALA A 570 -2.14 -30.07 -8.67
CA ALA A 570 -1.99 -29.08 -7.61
C ALA A 570 -3.18 -28.11 -7.70
N MET A 571 -4.21 -28.30 -6.89
CA MET A 571 -5.33 -27.35 -6.80
C MET A 571 -4.90 -26.20 -5.89
N LEU A 572 -4.90 -24.98 -6.41
CA LEU A 572 -4.48 -23.79 -5.64
C LEU A 572 -5.36 -23.61 -4.40
N GLY A 573 -4.73 -23.59 -3.25
CA GLY A 573 -5.35 -23.48 -1.93
C GLY A 573 -5.70 -24.82 -1.26
N ASP A 574 -5.71 -25.94 -1.97
CA ASP A 574 -5.94 -27.29 -1.41
C ASP A 574 -4.61 -27.89 -0.91
N ALA A 575 -4.13 -27.38 0.21
CA ALA A 575 -2.85 -27.75 0.80
C ALA A 575 -2.90 -29.07 1.58
N ASN A 576 -4.08 -29.60 1.87
CA ASN A 576 -4.27 -30.89 2.54
C ASN A 576 -4.60 -32.04 1.58
N GLY A 577 -4.99 -31.75 0.32
CA GLY A 577 -5.31 -32.70 -0.73
C GLY A 577 -6.70 -33.35 -0.61
N ASP A 578 -7.65 -32.69 0.06
CA ASP A 578 -9.02 -33.20 0.18
C ASP A 578 -9.95 -32.75 -0.98
N GLY A 579 -9.47 -31.87 -1.86
CA GLY A 579 -10.19 -31.36 -3.03
C GLY A 579 -11.11 -30.19 -2.72
N LYS A 580 -10.94 -29.56 -1.56
CA LYS A 580 -11.64 -28.35 -1.15
C LYS A 580 -10.64 -27.32 -0.68
N VAL A 581 -11.03 -26.06 -0.67
CA VAL A 581 -10.26 -24.99 -0.01
C VAL A 581 -11.04 -24.52 1.19
N ASN A 582 -10.50 -24.78 2.39
CA ASN A 582 -11.17 -24.50 3.66
C ASN A 582 -10.17 -24.18 4.79
N SER A 583 -10.65 -24.05 6.03
CA SER A 583 -9.81 -23.74 7.18
C SER A 583 -8.75 -24.82 7.50
N ALA A 584 -8.93 -26.06 7.06
CA ALA A 584 -7.95 -27.12 7.25
C ALA A 584 -6.70 -26.88 6.38
N ASP A 585 -6.88 -26.33 5.17
CA ASP A 585 -5.78 -25.94 4.29
C ASP A 585 -5.03 -24.74 4.83
N LEU A 586 -5.78 -23.74 5.30
CA LEU A 586 -5.20 -22.59 5.99
C LEU A 586 -4.29 -23.05 7.14
N LEU A 587 -4.75 -23.99 7.96
CA LEU A 587 -3.97 -24.57 9.07
C LEU A 587 -2.73 -25.32 8.55
N LYS A 588 -2.81 -26.02 7.43
CA LYS A 588 -1.68 -26.70 6.81
C LYS A 588 -0.59 -25.72 6.39
N VAL A 589 -0.98 -24.62 5.74
CA VAL A 589 -0.05 -23.55 5.33
C VAL A 589 0.56 -22.86 6.54
N VAL A 590 -0.25 -22.53 7.56
CA VAL A 590 0.24 -21.95 8.83
C VAL A 590 1.26 -22.86 9.50
N ASN A 591 1.00 -24.17 9.58
CA ASN A 591 1.92 -25.14 10.17
C ASN A 591 3.23 -25.25 9.38
N HIS A 592 3.17 -25.13 8.06
CA HIS A 592 4.36 -25.08 7.21
C HIS A 592 5.20 -23.82 7.49
N LEU A 593 4.56 -22.67 7.56
CA LEU A 593 5.22 -21.37 7.83
C LEU A 593 5.85 -21.31 9.23
N ASN A 594 5.23 -21.98 10.20
CA ASN A 594 5.74 -22.06 11.57
C ASN A 594 6.79 -23.18 11.78
N GLY A 595 7.12 -23.94 10.73
CA GLY A 595 8.08 -25.06 10.82
C GLY A 595 7.52 -26.31 11.51
N ASN A 596 6.24 -26.36 11.83
CA ASN A 596 5.59 -27.51 12.50
C ASN A 596 5.34 -28.69 11.54
N SER A 597 5.27 -28.43 10.24
CA SER A 597 5.18 -29.44 9.18
C SER A 597 5.75 -28.88 7.88
N THR A 598 6.20 -29.78 6.99
CA THR A 598 6.75 -29.36 5.68
C THR A 598 5.82 -29.81 4.57
N LEU A 599 5.41 -28.85 3.73
CA LEU A 599 4.72 -29.14 2.45
C LEU A 599 5.76 -29.45 1.38
N THR A 600 5.55 -30.52 0.62
CA THR A 600 6.47 -30.97 -0.44
C THR A 600 5.73 -31.24 -1.74
N SER A 601 6.46 -31.25 -2.87
CA SER A 601 5.92 -31.60 -4.19
C SER A 601 4.66 -30.78 -4.55
N THR A 602 3.60 -31.41 -5.05
CA THR A 602 2.34 -30.77 -5.47
C THR A 602 1.60 -30.07 -4.34
N TYR A 603 1.76 -30.49 -3.08
CA TYR A 603 1.20 -29.79 -1.91
C TYR A 603 1.91 -28.45 -1.65
N LYS A 604 3.20 -28.36 -1.98
CA LYS A 604 3.92 -27.10 -1.98
C LYS A 604 3.40 -26.17 -3.10
N ALA A 605 3.22 -26.73 -4.31
CA ALA A 605 2.69 -25.99 -5.44
C ALA A 605 1.22 -25.51 -5.21
N SER A 606 0.40 -26.31 -4.53
CA SER A 606 -0.98 -25.90 -4.19
C SER A 606 -1.03 -24.78 -3.14
N ALA A 607 -0.03 -24.67 -2.29
CA ALA A 607 0.06 -23.66 -1.24
C ALA A 607 0.74 -22.35 -1.69
N ASP A 608 1.49 -22.38 -2.80
CA ASP A 608 2.09 -21.22 -3.46
C ASP A 608 1.06 -20.63 -4.44
N ILE A 609 0.11 -19.88 -3.89
CA ILE A 609 -1.07 -19.40 -4.64
C ILE A 609 -0.77 -18.22 -5.54
N ASN A 610 0.29 -17.46 -5.23
CA ASN A 610 0.75 -16.37 -6.09
C ASN A 610 1.82 -16.83 -7.08
N GLU A 611 2.25 -18.10 -6.98
CA GLU A 611 3.19 -18.75 -7.87
C GLU A 611 4.56 -18.05 -7.98
N ASP A 612 5.00 -17.43 -6.87
CA ASP A 612 6.30 -16.76 -6.78
C ASP A 612 7.45 -17.73 -6.41
N GLY A 613 7.15 -19.03 -6.22
CA GLY A 613 8.08 -20.09 -5.85
C GLY A 613 8.32 -20.21 -4.35
N LYS A 614 7.64 -19.41 -3.53
CA LYS A 614 7.75 -19.41 -2.07
C LYS A 614 6.37 -19.58 -1.46
N ILE A 615 6.29 -20.25 -0.32
CA ILE A 615 5.10 -20.22 0.52
C ILE A 615 5.36 -19.21 1.63
N ASN A 616 4.53 -18.16 1.70
CA ASN A 616 4.68 -17.10 2.68
C ASN A 616 3.31 -16.52 3.09
N SER A 617 3.32 -15.41 3.83
CA SER A 617 2.08 -14.77 4.28
C SER A 617 1.20 -14.21 3.15
N ALA A 618 1.76 -13.98 1.95
CA ALA A 618 0.97 -13.53 0.80
C ALA A 618 0.03 -14.64 0.29
N ASP A 619 0.51 -15.90 0.29
CA ASP A 619 -0.31 -17.07 -0.07
C ASP A 619 -1.37 -17.35 0.97
N LEU A 620 -0.98 -17.24 2.25
CA LEU A 620 -1.91 -17.37 3.37
C LEU A 620 -3.05 -16.37 3.26
N LEU A 621 -2.75 -15.13 2.91
CA LEU A 621 -3.74 -14.08 2.71
C LEU A 621 -4.69 -14.39 1.55
N LYS A 622 -4.20 -14.97 0.45
CA LYS A 622 -5.05 -15.39 -0.67
C LYS A 622 -6.03 -16.48 -0.27
N ILE A 623 -5.62 -17.44 0.57
CA ILE A 623 -6.55 -18.45 1.14
C ILE A 623 -7.60 -17.77 2.02
N VAL A 624 -7.19 -16.89 2.94
CA VAL A 624 -8.11 -16.16 3.83
C VAL A 624 -9.12 -15.35 3.03
N ASN A 625 -8.68 -14.62 2.01
CA ASN A 625 -9.57 -13.82 1.15
C ASN A 625 -10.56 -14.69 0.38
N HIS A 626 -10.13 -15.87 -0.08
CA HIS A 626 -11.01 -16.82 -0.73
C HIS A 626 -12.08 -17.38 0.24
N LEU A 627 -11.68 -17.76 1.45
CA LEU A 627 -12.57 -18.29 2.47
C LEU A 627 -13.60 -17.27 2.96
N ASN A 628 -13.23 -16.01 3.01
CA ASN A 628 -14.10 -14.91 3.39
C ASN A 628 -14.99 -14.40 2.23
N GLY A 629 -14.87 -14.99 1.04
CA GLY A 629 -15.60 -14.56 -0.16
C GLY A 629 -15.16 -13.20 -0.71
N SER A 630 -14.05 -12.64 -0.21
CA SER A 630 -13.55 -11.32 -0.62
C SER A 630 -12.86 -11.36 -1.99
N ARG A 631 -12.24 -12.49 -2.33
CA ARG A 631 -11.55 -12.69 -3.61
C ARG A 631 -11.39 -14.18 -3.90
N ASN A 632 -11.79 -14.63 -5.09
CA ASN A 632 -11.56 -16.01 -5.50
C ASN A 632 -10.08 -16.23 -5.89
N ILE A 633 -9.57 -17.43 -5.57
CA ILE A 633 -8.28 -17.89 -6.08
C ILE A 633 -8.39 -18.10 -7.59
N SER A 634 -7.49 -17.49 -8.34
CA SER A 634 -7.39 -17.57 -9.82
C SER A 634 -6.00 -18.06 -10.22
N LEU A 635 -5.90 -18.61 -11.42
CA LEU A 635 -4.63 -18.97 -12.09
C LEU A 635 -3.95 -17.71 -12.62
#